data_23d244d8e5e72bb2956ddf759752d511
#
_entry.id   23d244d8e5e72bb2956ddf759752d511
#
_cell.length_a   1.000
_cell.length_b   1.000
_cell.length_c   1.000
_cell.angle_alpha   90.00
_cell.angle_beta   90.00
_cell.angle_gamma   90.00
#
_symmetry.space_group_name_H-M   'P 1'
#
loop_
_entity.id
_entity.type
_entity.pdbx_description
1 polymer ?
#
loop_
_entity_poly.entity_id
_entity_poly.type
_entity_poly.pdbx_seq_one_letter_code
_entity_poly.pdbx_strand_id
1 'polypeptide(L)' 'MSGKNFLFVPGPTNIPDRVRRAMDIPLEDHRAGDFPSFAKPLFEDLKQIFQTKNGQVFVFPSSGTGGWEAAITNTLSPG' A
#
# COMPACT_ATOMS: atom_id res chain seq x y z
N MET A 1 -0.95 25.57 13.37
CA MET A 1 -1.75 24.79 14.33
C MET A 1 -0.83 24.06 15.28
N SER A 2 -1.19 23.99 16.54
CA SER A 2 -0.43 23.25 17.53
C SER A 2 -1.17 21.97 17.91
N GLY A 3 -0.41 20.89 18.20
CA GLY A 3 -0.97 19.61 18.58
C GLY A 3 -1.44 18.76 17.40
N LYS A 4 -2.05 17.64 17.72
CA LYS A 4 -2.57 16.70 16.73
C LYS A 4 -4.07 16.90 16.52
N ASN A 5 -4.49 16.93 15.28
CA ASN A 5 -5.89 16.91 14.91
C ASN A 5 -6.28 15.49 14.52
N PHE A 6 -7.36 14.96 15.08
CA PHE A 6 -7.89 13.66 14.74
C PHE A 6 -8.99 13.83 13.71
N LEU A 7 -8.85 13.10 12.59
CA LEU A 7 -9.76 13.21 11.46
C LEU A 7 -10.78 12.08 11.49
N PHE A 8 -12.06 12.44 11.44
CA PHE A 8 -13.17 11.50 11.43
C PHE A 8 -13.96 11.66 10.13
N VAL A 9 -13.26 11.62 9.01
CA VAL A 9 -13.81 11.81 7.67
C VAL A 9 -13.32 10.68 6.77
N PRO A 10 -14.01 10.42 5.64
CA PRO A 10 -13.53 9.40 4.69
C PRO A 10 -12.15 9.65 4.13
N GLY A 11 -11.73 10.88 4.13
CA GLY A 11 -10.40 11.33 3.73
C GLY A 11 -10.31 12.84 3.84
N PRO A 12 -9.14 13.41 4.09
CA PRO A 12 -7.87 12.72 4.39
C PRO A 12 -7.90 12.02 5.75
N THR A 13 -6.91 11.15 5.99
CA THR A 13 -6.81 10.40 7.23
C THR A 13 -5.50 10.71 7.96
N ASN A 14 -5.51 10.49 9.25
CA ASN A 14 -4.30 10.54 10.03
C ASN A 14 -3.40 9.35 9.70
N ILE A 15 -2.10 9.61 9.57
CA ILE A 15 -1.11 8.57 9.38
C ILE A 15 -0.37 8.42 10.70
N PRO A 16 -0.27 7.21 11.29
CA PRO A 16 0.51 7.02 12.51
C PRO A 16 1.94 7.53 12.34
N ASP A 17 2.49 8.14 13.38
CA ASP A 17 3.82 8.76 13.30
C ASP A 17 4.90 7.77 12.85
N ARG A 18 4.80 6.54 13.29
CA ARG A 18 5.75 5.50 12.94
C ARG A 18 5.73 5.19 11.44
N VAL A 19 4.54 5.15 10.84
CA VAL A 19 4.37 4.94 9.40
C VAL A 19 4.87 6.16 8.63
N ARG A 20 4.51 7.37 9.09
CA ARG A 20 4.93 8.60 8.45
C ARG A 20 6.45 8.73 8.41
N ARG A 21 7.12 8.38 9.50
CA ARG A 21 8.59 8.41 9.57
C ARG A 21 9.23 7.40 8.62
N ALA A 22 8.61 6.24 8.46
CA ALA A 22 9.09 5.23 7.53
C ALA A 22 9.00 5.69 6.07
N MET A 23 8.04 6.58 5.76
CA MET A 23 7.87 7.14 4.42
C MET A 23 8.85 8.27 4.12
N ASP A 24 9.47 8.85 5.14
CA ASP A 24 10.35 10.01 4.99
C ASP A 24 11.79 9.55 4.73
N ILE A 25 12.00 8.98 3.55
CA ILE A 25 13.31 8.52 3.10
C ILE A 25 13.60 9.11 1.72
N PRO A 26 14.89 9.22 1.34
CA PRO A 26 15.23 9.67 -0.01
C PRO A 26 14.64 8.77 -1.08
N LEU A 27 14.38 9.35 -2.24
CA LEU A 27 13.86 8.60 -3.37
C LEU A 27 14.90 7.58 -3.84
N GLU A 28 14.40 6.38 -4.19
CA GLU A 28 15.22 5.30 -4.68
C GLU A 28 15.05 5.15 -6.20
N ASP A 29 16.12 4.76 -6.87
CA ASP A 29 16.04 4.45 -8.29
C ASP A 29 15.48 3.04 -8.46
N HIS A 30 14.25 2.95 -8.95
CA HIS A 30 13.57 1.68 -9.13
C HIS A 30 14.21 0.78 -10.20
N ARG A 31 15.14 1.33 -10.99
CA ARG A 31 15.87 0.57 -12.02
C ARG A 31 17.27 0.20 -11.58
N ALA A 32 17.70 0.63 -10.40
CA ALA A 32 19.01 0.25 -9.87
C ALA A 32 19.07 -1.25 -9.59
N GLY A 33 20.24 -1.83 -9.76
CA GLY A 33 20.43 -3.28 -9.58
C GLY A 33 20.18 -3.77 -8.16
N ASP A 34 20.29 -2.88 -7.16
CA ASP A 34 20.05 -3.20 -5.76
C ASP A 34 18.61 -2.97 -5.33
N PHE A 35 17.75 -2.40 -6.18
CA PHE A 35 16.36 -2.15 -5.85
C PHE A 35 15.59 -3.43 -5.48
N PRO A 36 15.77 -4.57 -6.16
CA PRO A 36 15.09 -5.80 -5.75
C PRO A 36 15.37 -6.22 -4.31
N SER A 37 16.58 -5.98 -3.81
CA SER A 37 16.91 -6.28 -2.41
C SER A 37 16.11 -5.44 -1.42
N PHE A 38 15.68 -4.25 -1.83
CA PHE A 38 14.80 -3.39 -1.06
C PHE A 38 13.32 -3.81 -1.21
N ALA A 39 12.90 -4.09 -2.44
CA ALA A 39 11.49 -4.27 -2.76
C ALA A 39 10.96 -5.67 -2.43
N LYS A 40 11.74 -6.73 -2.69
CA LYS A 40 11.27 -8.10 -2.49
C LYS A 40 10.81 -8.41 -1.07
N PRO A 41 11.55 -8.03 -0.01
CA PRO A 41 11.08 -8.27 1.35
C PRO A 41 9.75 -7.59 1.65
N LEU A 42 9.47 -6.42 1.04
CA LEU A 42 8.22 -5.72 1.25
C LEU A 42 7.03 -6.50 0.72
N PHE A 43 7.17 -7.15 -0.44
CA PHE A 43 6.11 -7.99 -1.00
C PHE A 43 5.85 -9.22 -0.12
N GLU A 44 6.90 -9.81 0.44
CA GLU A 44 6.73 -10.94 1.37
C GLU A 44 6.06 -10.52 2.67
N ASP A 45 6.42 -9.34 3.19
CA ASP A 45 5.79 -8.81 4.40
C ASP A 45 4.30 -8.52 4.18
N LEU A 46 3.93 -8.04 2.98
CA LEU A 46 2.53 -7.79 2.65
C LEU A 46 1.70 -9.07 2.67
N LYS A 47 2.28 -10.22 2.33
CA LYS A 47 1.57 -11.50 2.42
C LYS A 47 1.13 -11.79 3.85
N GLN A 48 1.92 -11.40 4.85
CA GLN A 48 1.56 -11.59 6.25
C GLN A 48 0.34 -10.75 6.63
N ILE A 49 0.25 -9.53 6.09
CA ILE A 49 -0.90 -8.65 6.33
C ILE A 49 -2.17 -9.28 5.76
N PHE A 50 -2.10 -9.87 4.56
CA PHE A 50 -3.22 -10.56 3.93
C PHE A 50 -3.41 -11.98 4.43
N GLN A 51 -2.54 -12.45 5.33
CA GLN A 51 -2.61 -13.79 5.93
C GLN A 51 -2.63 -14.89 4.86
N THR A 52 -1.77 -14.78 3.86
CA THR A 52 -1.66 -15.76 2.79
C THR A 52 -0.22 -16.26 2.65
N LYS A 53 -0.05 -17.55 2.41
CA LYS A 53 1.25 -18.15 2.13
C LYS A 53 1.42 -18.43 0.64
N ASN A 54 0.34 -18.78 -0.04
CA ASN A 54 0.35 -19.23 -1.42
C ASN A 54 -0.11 -18.15 -2.39
N GLY A 55 -0.75 -17.11 -1.89
CA GLY A 55 -1.20 -16.00 -2.71
C GLY A 55 -0.06 -15.16 -3.21
N GLN A 56 -0.30 -14.41 -4.26
CA GLN A 56 0.65 -13.45 -4.81
C GLN A 56 0.14 -12.03 -4.59
N VAL A 57 1.02 -11.14 -4.15
CA VAL A 57 0.68 -9.75 -3.88
C VAL A 57 1.12 -8.88 -5.04
N PHE A 58 0.22 -8.01 -5.49
CA PHE A 58 0.49 -6.99 -6.50
C PHE A 58 0.24 -5.63 -5.89
N VAL A 59 1.10 -4.66 -6.21
CA VAL A 59 0.98 -3.29 -5.70
C VAL A 59 0.78 -2.35 -6.88
N PHE A 60 -0.32 -1.62 -6.87
CA PHE A 60 -0.63 -0.63 -7.90
C PHE A 60 -0.91 0.72 -7.26
N PRO A 61 -0.27 1.80 -7.71
CA PRO A 61 -0.67 3.14 -7.30
C PRO A 61 -2.03 3.45 -7.92
N SER A 62 -2.99 3.79 -7.08
CA SER A 62 -4.35 4.03 -7.52
C SER A 62 -5.16 4.74 -6.44
N SER A 63 -6.46 4.87 -6.67
CA SER A 63 -7.43 5.43 -5.74
C SER A 63 -8.36 4.34 -5.20
N GLY A 64 -9.25 4.71 -4.27
CA GLY A 64 -10.30 3.81 -3.80
C GLY A 64 -11.23 3.35 -4.93
N THR A 65 -11.49 4.22 -5.90
CA THR A 65 -12.27 3.85 -7.09
C THR A 65 -11.59 2.75 -7.88
N GLY A 66 -10.27 2.82 -8.05
CA GLY A 66 -9.50 1.76 -8.70
C GLY A 66 -9.57 0.46 -7.93
N GLY A 67 -9.59 0.51 -6.59
CA GLY A 67 -9.79 -0.67 -5.76
C GLY A 67 -11.14 -1.33 -5.97
N TRP A 68 -12.21 -0.54 -6.06
CA TRP A 68 -13.54 -1.04 -6.37
C TRP A 68 -13.58 -1.72 -7.74
N GLU A 69 -13.00 -1.07 -8.76
CA GLU A 69 -12.93 -1.62 -10.10
C GLU A 69 -12.18 -2.94 -10.12
N ALA A 70 -11.03 -3.02 -9.46
CA ALA A 70 -10.25 -4.25 -9.40
C ALA A 70 -11.04 -5.39 -8.74
N ALA A 71 -11.76 -5.10 -7.65
CA ALA A 71 -12.57 -6.11 -6.97
C ALA A 71 -13.70 -6.62 -7.87
N ILE A 72 -14.41 -5.72 -8.53
CA ILE A 72 -15.56 -6.09 -9.37
C ILE A 72 -15.11 -6.89 -10.58
N THR A 73 -14.07 -6.42 -11.28
CA THR A 73 -13.65 -7.08 -12.53
C THR A 73 -13.00 -8.45 -12.30
N ASN A 74 -12.44 -8.67 -11.11
CA ASN A 74 -11.72 -9.92 -10.82
C ASN A 74 -12.54 -10.94 -10.04
N THR A 75 -13.70 -10.55 -9.48
CA THR A 75 -14.48 -11.46 -8.65
C THR A 75 -15.87 -11.76 -9.19
N LEU A 76 -16.38 -10.95 -10.11
CA LEU A 76 -17.73 -11.11 -10.64
C LEU A 76 -17.69 -11.61 -12.07
N SER A 77 -18.63 -12.50 -12.40
CA SER A 77 -18.85 -13.00 -13.76
C SER A 77 -19.93 -12.20 -14.46
N PRO A 78 -19.92 -12.12 -15.82
CA PRO A 78 -21.01 -11.50 -16.58
C PRO A 78 -22.34 -12.19 -16.28
N GLY A 79 -23.38 -11.39 -16.08
CA GLY A 79 -24.68 -11.88 -15.75
C GLY A 79 -24.85 -12.14 -14.27
#